data_d2512e33abb25bdba6cbe99d3c5e0e65
#
_entry.id   d2512e33abb25bdba6cbe99d3c5e0e65
#
_cell.length_a   1.000
_cell.length_b   1.000
_cell.length_c   1.000
_cell.angle_alpha   90.00
_cell.angle_beta   90.00
_cell.angle_gamma   90.00
#
_symmetry.space_group_name_H-M   'P 1'
#
loop_
_entity.id
_entity.type
_entity.pdbx_description
1 polymer ?
#
loop_
_entity_poly.entity_id
_entity_poly.type
_entity_poly.pdbx_seq_one_letter_code
_entity_poly.pdbx_strand_id
1 'polypeptide(L)'
;MLLQTIPEGLGLGALLVAVCAVGIRKGAVGMVHLYDPKVQERCMALGLTTREKIKRDALRFKAICIPMYLAYVLLCVYAINGAHTFWSGFWQCLVILSVMNLIDRFGIDGYWVGHTRAWVIPGTEDLMPYISKADKQKKWLFGTMGMAVFSLILAGIGMLL
;
A
#
# COMPACT_ATOMS: atom_id res chain seq x y z
N MET A 1 -8.28 11.55 -20.39
CA MET A 1 -8.08 10.38 -19.52
C MET A 1 -6.80 10.50 -18.68
N LEU A 2 -5.58 10.41 -19.23
CA LEU A 2 -4.34 10.44 -18.41
C LEU A 2 -4.14 11.73 -17.60
N LEU A 3 -4.54 12.89 -18.13
CA LEU A 3 -4.47 14.18 -17.42
C LEU A 3 -5.29 14.22 -16.12
N GLN A 4 -6.30 13.40 -16.00
CA GLN A 4 -7.15 13.28 -14.80
C GLN A 4 -6.67 12.14 -13.89
N THR A 5 -6.45 10.96 -14.45
CA THR A 5 -6.12 9.76 -13.68
C THR A 5 -4.74 9.78 -13.02
N ILE A 6 -3.75 10.48 -13.61
CA ILE A 6 -2.43 10.61 -12.96
C ILE A 6 -2.50 11.44 -11.68
N PRO A 7 -3.09 12.66 -11.66
CA PRO A 7 -3.30 13.40 -10.40
C PRO A 7 -4.10 12.62 -9.35
N GLU A 8 -5.11 11.87 -9.75
CA GLU A 8 -5.89 11.01 -8.86
C GLU A 8 -5.04 9.89 -8.28
N GLY A 9 -4.17 9.27 -9.08
CA GLY A 9 -3.21 8.28 -8.61
C GLY A 9 -2.16 8.87 -7.65
N LEU A 10 -1.71 10.11 -7.88
CA LEU A 10 -0.86 10.86 -6.96
C LEU A 10 -1.60 11.15 -5.64
N GLY A 11 -2.88 11.53 -5.71
CA GLY A 11 -3.73 11.74 -4.54
C GLY A 11 -3.89 10.46 -3.70
N LEU A 12 -4.12 9.32 -4.36
CA LEU A 12 -4.18 8.03 -3.69
C LEU A 12 -2.83 7.65 -3.06
N GLY A 13 -1.72 7.94 -3.75
CA GLY A 13 -0.37 7.76 -3.22
C GLY A 13 -0.09 8.65 -2.00
N ALA A 14 -0.51 9.91 -2.03
CA ALA A 14 -0.41 10.81 -0.89
C ALA A 14 -1.23 10.29 0.32
N LEU A 15 -2.40 9.73 0.08
CA LEU A 15 -3.21 9.08 1.11
C LEU A 15 -2.48 7.89 1.72
N LEU A 16 -1.82 7.06 0.90
CA LEU A 16 -1.00 5.94 1.38
C LEU A 16 0.17 6.44 2.25
N VAL A 17 0.87 7.48 1.82
CA VAL A 17 1.95 8.12 2.62
C VAL A 17 1.41 8.61 3.96
N ALA A 18 0.24 9.26 3.97
CA ALA A 18 -0.39 9.73 5.20
C ALA A 18 -0.73 8.57 6.17
N VAL A 19 -1.27 7.46 5.64
CA VAL A 19 -1.55 6.25 6.43
C VAL A 19 -0.26 5.68 7.04
N CYS A 20 0.82 5.60 6.27
CA CYS A 20 2.12 5.16 6.77
C CYS A 20 2.67 6.10 7.85
N ALA A 21 2.58 7.43 7.65
CA ALA A 21 3.01 8.43 8.62
C ALA A 21 2.25 8.31 9.95
N VAL A 22 0.93 8.12 9.88
CA VAL A 22 0.10 7.86 11.07
C VAL A 22 0.49 6.53 11.73
N GLY A 23 0.75 5.50 10.93
CA GLY A 23 1.13 4.17 11.42
C GLY A 23 2.42 4.17 12.23
N ILE A 24 3.42 4.96 11.84
CA ILE A 24 4.71 5.06 12.55
C ILE A 24 4.75 6.16 13.63
N ARG A 25 3.67 6.92 13.81
CA ARG A 25 3.64 8.05 14.77
C ARG A 25 4.03 7.67 16.20
N LYS A 26 3.75 6.43 16.61
CA LYS A 26 4.10 5.87 17.92
C LYS A 26 5.31 4.92 17.84
N GLY A 27 6.11 5.04 16.80
CA GLY A 27 7.27 4.19 16.52
C GLY A 27 7.02 3.14 15.42
N ALA A 28 8.07 2.78 14.71
CA ALA A 28 8.02 1.86 13.56
C ALA A 28 7.50 0.45 13.90
N VAL A 29 7.52 0.05 15.17
CA VAL A 29 6.94 -1.22 15.66
C VAL A 29 5.45 -1.34 15.33
N GLY A 30 4.72 -0.22 15.22
CA GLY A 30 3.30 -0.22 14.82
C GLY A 30 3.04 -0.78 13.42
N MET A 31 4.04 -0.71 12.55
CA MET A 31 3.97 -1.15 11.15
C MET A 31 4.79 -2.43 10.89
N VAL A 32 5.27 -3.10 11.93
CA VAL A 32 6.13 -4.29 11.83
C VAL A 32 5.49 -5.44 11.04
N HIS A 33 4.16 -5.48 10.97
CA HIS A 33 3.41 -6.45 10.17
C HIS A 33 3.66 -6.35 8.65
N LEU A 34 4.26 -5.25 8.18
CA LEU A 34 4.63 -5.04 6.76
C LEU A 34 6.04 -5.53 6.44
N TYR A 35 6.84 -5.86 7.46
CA TYR A 35 8.26 -6.22 7.30
C TYR A 35 8.47 -7.74 7.17
N ASP A 36 9.70 -8.09 6.77
CA ASP A 36 10.18 -9.47 6.70
C ASP A 36 9.91 -10.24 8.00
N PRO A 37 9.54 -11.53 7.94
CA PRO A 37 9.33 -12.37 9.11
C PRO A 37 10.47 -12.34 10.12
N LYS A 38 11.73 -12.24 9.68
CA LYS A 38 12.89 -12.14 10.55
C LYS A 38 12.88 -10.91 11.46
N VAL A 39 12.40 -9.77 10.92
CA VAL A 39 12.24 -8.54 11.69
C VAL A 39 11.12 -8.70 12.72
N GLN A 40 10.00 -9.33 12.31
CA GLN A 40 8.89 -9.63 13.22
C GLN A 40 9.33 -10.54 14.38
N GLU A 41 10.10 -11.59 14.09
CA GLU A 41 10.64 -12.52 15.09
C GLU A 41 11.60 -11.81 16.05
N ARG A 42 12.50 -10.97 15.54
CA ARG A 42 13.41 -10.18 16.37
C ARG A 42 12.66 -9.22 17.29
N CYS A 43 11.64 -8.53 16.77
CA CYS A 43 10.79 -7.65 17.58
C CYS A 43 10.02 -8.41 18.69
N MET A 44 9.59 -9.64 18.41
CA MET A 44 8.97 -10.49 19.43
C MET A 44 9.99 -10.94 20.49
N ALA A 45 11.19 -11.36 20.07
CA ALA A 45 12.27 -11.76 20.97
C ALA A 45 12.72 -10.62 21.91
N LEU A 46 12.68 -9.37 21.41
CA LEU A 46 12.98 -8.16 22.19
C LEU A 46 11.79 -7.69 23.08
N GLY A 47 10.66 -8.40 23.06
CA GLY A 47 9.47 -8.01 23.84
C GLY A 47 8.76 -6.74 23.34
N LEU A 48 9.09 -6.24 22.15
CA LEU A 48 8.50 -5.01 21.59
C LEU A 48 7.08 -5.24 21.06
N THR A 49 6.73 -6.46 20.71
CA THR A 49 5.42 -6.85 20.18
C THR A 49 5.13 -8.33 20.42
N THR A 50 3.89 -8.76 20.12
CA THR A 50 3.50 -10.17 20.15
C THR A 50 2.92 -10.61 18.81
N ARG A 51 2.89 -11.93 18.57
CA ARG A 51 2.30 -12.48 17.34
C ARG A 51 0.83 -12.08 17.16
N GLU A 52 0.07 -12.07 18.27
CA GLU A 52 -1.35 -11.67 18.26
C GLU A 52 -1.50 -10.19 17.91
N LYS A 53 -0.63 -9.33 18.46
CA LYS A 53 -0.63 -7.90 18.14
C LYS A 53 -0.29 -7.66 16.67
N ILE A 54 0.73 -8.34 16.13
CA ILE A 54 1.10 -8.25 14.70
C ILE A 54 -0.09 -8.64 13.82
N LYS A 55 -0.75 -9.77 14.08
CA LYS A 55 -1.93 -10.21 13.32
C LYS A 55 -3.09 -9.22 13.41
N ARG A 56 -3.37 -8.71 14.60
CA ARG A 56 -4.44 -7.73 14.83
C ARG A 56 -4.16 -6.42 14.09
N ASP A 57 -2.93 -5.92 14.16
CA ASP A 57 -2.54 -4.67 13.50
C ASP A 57 -2.56 -4.84 11.97
N ALA A 58 -2.13 -5.99 11.44
CA ALA A 58 -2.26 -6.34 10.03
C ALA A 58 -3.73 -6.37 9.56
N LEU A 59 -4.62 -6.98 10.36
CA LEU A 59 -6.05 -7.05 10.04
C LEU A 59 -6.69 -5.66 10.05
N ARG A 60 -6.40 -4.85 11.07
CA ARG A 60 -6.88 -3.46 11.17
C ARG A 60 -6.41 -2.61 10.00
N PHE A 61 -5.13 -2.71 9.66
CA PHE A 61 -4.57 -2.00 8.51
C PHE A 61 -5.32 -2.35 7.23
N LYS A 62 -5.50 -3.64 6.94
CA LYS A 62 -6.25 -4.10 5.75
C LYS A 62 -7.72 -3.66 5.79
N ALA A 63 -8.39 -3.79 6.93
CA ALA A 63 -9.80 -3.45 7.09
C ALA A 63 -10.09 -1.94 6.92
N ILE A 64 -9.12 -1.08 7.16
CA ILE A 64 -9.24 0.37 6.95
C ILE A 64 -8.78 0.75 5.55
N CYS A 65 -7.58 0.30 5.15
CA CYS A 65 -6.97 0.76 3.90
C CYS A 65 -7.68 0.24 2.66
N ILE A 66 -8.09 -1.04 2.65
CA ILE A 66 -8.71 -1.63 1.46
C ILE A 66 -10.03 -0.90 1.11
N PRO A 67 -11.03 -0.78 2.02
CA PRO A 67 -12.26 -0.07 1.68
C PRO A 67 -12.04 1.40 1.32
N MET A 68 -11.11 2.07 2.01
CA MET A 68 -10.78 3.46 1.74
C MET A 68 -10.23 3.65 0.32
N TYR A 69 -9.30 2.79 -0.11
CA TYR A 69 -8.72 2.86 -1.46
C TYR A 69 -9.74 2.50 -2.53
N LEU A 70 -10.57 1.48 -2.29
CA LEU A 70 -11.64 1.10 -3.20
C LEU A 70 -12.65 2.23 -3.37
N ALA A 71 -13.12 2.83 -2.27
CA ALA A 71 -14.05 3.96 -2.30
C ALA A 71 -13.46 5.16 -3.04
N TYR A 72 -12.19 5.48 -2.81
CA TYR A 72 -11.49 6.57 -3.51
C TYR A 72 -11.45 6.33 -5.02
N VAL A 73 -11.03 5.13 -5.46
CA VAL A 73 -10.90 4.82 -6.88
C VAL A 73 -12.27 4.81 -7.57
N LEU A 74 -13.29 4.20 -6.95
CA LEU A 74 -14.64 4.19 -7.50
C LEU A 74 -15.22 5.61 -7.60
N LEU A 75 -15.02 6.45 -6.59
CA LEU A 75 -15.42 7.86 -6.61
C LEU A 75 -14.77 8.60 -7.78
N CYS A 76 -13.44 8.50 -7.93
CA CYS A 76 -12.73 9.17 -9.03
C CYS A 76 -13.22 8.68 -10.39
N VAL A 77 -13.28 7.37 -10.60
CA VAL A 77 -13.55 6.78 -11.92
C VAL A 77 -15.00 6.98 -12.35
N TYR A 78 -15.96 6.73 -11.44
CA TYR A 78 -17.37 6.69 -11.81
C TYR A 78 -18.11 7.98 -11.49
N ALA A 79 -17.86 8.59 -10.33
CA ALA A 79 -18.56 9.82 -9.96
C ALA A 79 -17.91 11.10 -10.52
N ILE A 80 -16.57 11.17 -10.57
CA ILE A 80 -15.87 12.37 -11.05
C ILE A 80 -15.61 12.30 -12.56
N ASN A 81 -15.03 11.19 -13.03
CA ASN A 81 -14.64 11.04 -14.44
C ASN A 81 -15.76 10.50 -15.34
N GLY A 82 -16.86 10.01 -14.76
CA GLY A 82 -18.03 9.56 -15.50
C GLY A 82 -17.74 8.36 -16.43
N ALA A 83 -17.02 7.36 -15.97
CA ALA A 83 -16.77 6.16 -16.76
C ALA A 83 -18.07 5.37 -16.93
N HIS A 84 -18.55 5.23 -18.18
CA HIS A 84 -19.81 4.55 -18.49
C HIS A 84 -19.62 3.18 -19.15
N THR A 85 -18.38 2.76 -19.43
CA THR A 85 -18.09 1.47 -20.04
C THR A 85 -17.07 0.70 -19.21
N PHE A 86 -17.16 -0.63 -19.26
CA PHE A 86 -16.20 -1.51 -18.57
C PHE A 86 -14.75 -1.16 -18.89
N TRP A 87 -14.41 -0.99 -20.15
CA TRP A 87 -13.04 -0.70 -20.56
C TRP A 87 -12.57 0.70 -20.15
N SER A 88 -13.46 1.69 -20.18
CA SER A 88 -13.12 3.02 -19.66
C SER A 88 -12.85 2.97 -18.16
N GLY A 89 -13.69 2.26 -17.39
CA GLY A 89 -13.48 2.04 -15.96
C GLY A 89 -12.19 1.27 -15.68
N PHE A 90 -11.95 0.16 -16.39
CA PHE A 90 -10.76 -0.65 -16.24
C PHE A 90 -9.46 0.15 -16.42
N TRP A 91 -9.32 0.89 -17.54
CA TRP A 91 -8.10 1.63 -17.81
C TRP A 91 -7.87 2.77 -16.80
N GLN A 92 -8.91 3.45 -16.38
CA GLN A 92 -8.81 4.50 -15.37
C GLN A 92 -8.40 3.92 -14.00
N CYS A 93 -9.04 2.85 -13.53
CA CYS A 93 -8.65 2.14 -12.32
C CYS A 93 -7.19 1.69 -12.39
N LEU A 94 -6.78 1.09 -13.51
CA LEU A 94 -5.43 0.58 -13.71
C LEU A 94 -4.38 1.69 -13.62
N VAL A 95 -4.62 2.85 -14.23
CA VAL A 95 -3.69 3.99 -14.16
C VAL A 95 -3.59 4.53 -12.73
N ILE A 96 -4.72 4.78 -12.07
CA ILE A 96 -4.76 5.32 -10.69
C ILE A 96 -4.01 4.38 -9.73
N LEU A 97 -4.33 3.09 -9.77
CA LEU A 97 -3.69 2.08 -8.91
C LEU A 97 -2.21 1.88 -9.25
N SER A 98 -1.83 1.95 -10.54
CA SER A 98 -0.44 1.83 -10.96
C SER A 98 0.41 3.01 -10.49
N VAL A 99 -0.10 4.24 -10.58
CA VAL A 99 0.59 5.44 -10.09
C VAL A 99 0.78 5.33 -8.57
N MET A 100 -0.25 4.97 -7.82
CA MET A 100 -0.14 4.73 -6.39
C MET A 100 0.90 3.65 -6.06
N ASN A 101 0.88 2.53 -6.79
CA ASN A 101 1.84 1.43 -6.60
C ASN A 101 3.29 1.86 -6.90
N LEU A 102 3.53 2.74 -7.88
CA LEU A 102 4.85 3.32 -8.13
C LEU A 102 5.32 4.18 -6.94
N ILE A 103 4.44 5.00 -6.37
CA ILE A 103 4.75 5.79 -5.18
C ILE A 103 5.10 4.87 -3.99
N ASP A 104 4.34 3.81 -3.78
CA ASP A 104 4.64 2.80 -2.76
C ASP A 104 6.03 2.17 -2.96
N ARG A 105 6.34 1.72 -4.17
CA ARG A 105 7.58 1.00 -4.48
C ARG A 105 8.82 1.88 -4.43
N PHE A 106 8.76 3.05 -5.03
CA PHE A 106 9.92 3.94 -5.10
C PHE A 106 9.99 4.89 -3.90
N GLY A 107 8.87 5.48 -3.54
CA GLY A 107 8.81 6.47 -2.47
C GLY A 107 8.84 5.83 -1.08
N ILE A 108 7.92 4.93 -0.79
CA ILE A 108 7.77 4.34 0.55
C ILE A 108 8.77 3.21 0.76
N ASP A 109 8.62 2.10 0.04
CA ASP A 109 9.46 0.90 0.22
C ASP A 109 10.93 1.14 -0.21
N GLY A 110 11.13 1.93 -1.27
CA GLY A 110 12.44 2.19 -1.84
C GLY A 110 13.26 3.18 -1.03
N TYR A 111 12.70 4.36 -0.79
CA TYR A 111 13.42 5.45 -0.14
C TYR A 111 13.08 5.57 1.35
N TRP A 112 11.80 5.79 1.70
CA TRP A 112 11.42 6.16 3.05
C TRP A 112 11.72 5.05 4.07
N VAL A 113 11.24 3.83 3.84
CA VAL A 113 11.50 2.68 4.72
C VAL A 113 12.97 2.26 4.72
N GLY A 114 13.62 2.31 3.54
CA GLY A 114 14.98 1.80 3.38
C GLY A 114 16.09 2.75 3.85
N HIS A 115 15.84 4.07 3.93
CA HIS A 115 16.90 5.07 4.09
C HIS A 115 16.66 6.07 5.22
N THR A 116 15.50 6.05 5.89
CA THR A 116 15.24 7.02 6.94
C THR A 116 15.18 6.39 8.33
N ARG A 117 15.63 7.16 9.33
CA ARG A 117 15.62 6.73 10.74
C ARG A 117 14.20 6.58 11.31
N ALA A 118 13.20 7.16 10.66
CA ALA A 118 11.80 7.10 11.12
C ALA A 118 11.25 5.67 11.20
N TRP A 119 11.81 4.76 10.40
CA TRP A 119 11.38 3.36 10.32
C TRP A 119 12.27 2.40 11.10
N VAL A 120 13.37 2.86 11.68
CA VAL A 120 14.27 2.03 12.46
C VAL A 120 13.61 1.60 13.77
N ILE A 121 13.63 0.29 14.03
CA ILE A 121 13.16 -0.29 15.29
C ILE A 121 14.39 -0.56 16.14
N PRO A 122 14.50 -0.01 17.37
CA PRO A 122 15.64 -0.23 18.25
C PRO A 122 15.92 -1.72 18.50
N GLY A 123 17.17 -2.14 18.30
CA GLY A 123 17.63 -3.53 18.43
C GLY A 123 17.41 -4.41 17.21
N THR A 124 17.06 -3.79 16.06
CA THR A 124 16.92 -4.49 14.77
C THR A 124 17.67 -3.78 13.63
N GLU A 125 18.57 -2.87 13.96
CA GLU A 125 19.32 -2.05 13.01
C GLU A 125 20.14 -2.89 12.02
N ASP A 126 20.65 -4.02 12.49
CA ASP A 126 21.40 -5.01 11.72
C ASP A 126 20.57 -5.71 10.64
N LEU A 127 19.24 -5.64 10.74
CA LEU A 127 18.31 -6.22 9.78
C LEU A 127 17.85 -5.24 8.69
N MET A 128 18.34 -4.01 8.69
CA MET A 128 18.07 -3.03 7.63
C MET A 128 18.71 -3.45 6.30
N PRO A 129 18.05 -3.21 5.17
CA PRO A 129 16.67 -2.71 5.00
C PRO A 129 15.65 -3.80 5.28
N TYR A 130 14.58 -3.47 6.01
CA TYR A 130 13.55 -4.44 6.46
C TYR A 130 12.73 -5.09 5.34
N ILE A 131 12.92 -4.64 4.11
CA ILE A 131 12.33 -5.25 2.91
C ILE A 131 13.48 -5.73 2.03
N SER A 132 13.65 -7.03 1.93
CA SER A 132 14.72 -7.65 1.16
C SER A 132 14.60 -7.36 -0.35
N LYS A 133 15.70 -7.48 -1.09
CA LYS A 133 15.67 -7.35 -2.56
C LYS A 133 14.73 -8.38 -3.21
N ALA A 134 14.72 -9.61 -2.70
CA ALA A 134 13.84 -10.67 -3.17
C ALA A 134 12.36 -10.34 -2.92
N ASP A 135 12.04 -9.76 -1.76
CA ASP A 135 10.66 -9.33 -1.46
C ASP A 135 10.25 -8.14 -2.31
N LYS A 136 11.15 -7.20 -2.57
CA LYS A 136 10.89 -6.11 -3.53
C LYS A 136 10.55 -6.65 -4.92
N GLN A 137 11.29 -7.65 -5.43
CA GLN A 137 11.00 -8.27 -6.72
C GLN A 137 9.65 -9.00 -6.74
N LYS A 138 9.35 -9.79 -5.69
CA LYS A 138 8.04 -10.45 -5.54
C LYS A 138 6.92 -9.42 -5.48
N LYS A 139 7.06 -8.39 -4.67
CA LYS A 139 6.09 -7.30 -4.59
C LYS A 139 5.89 -6.60 -5.94
N TRP A 140 6.95 -6.42 -6.75
CA TRP A 140 6.84 -5.87 -8.11
C TRP A 140 5.95 -6.73 -9.00
N LEU A 141 6.24 -8.02 -9.09
CA LEU A 141 5.50 -8.95 -9.94
C LEU A 141 4.04 -9.06 -9.49
N PHE A 142 3.82 -9.43 -8.22
CA PHE A 142 2.48 -9.60 -7.66
C PHE A 142 1.71 -8.28 -7.57
N GLY A 143 2.39 -7.16 -7.29
CA GLY A 143 1.76 -5.85 -7.27
C GLY A 143 1.25 -5.45 -8.65
N THR A 144 2.06 -5.58 -9.70
CA THR A 144 1.65 -5.22 -11.07
C THR A 144 0.49 -6.09 -11.56
N MET A 145 0.58 -7.41 -11.40
CA MET A 145 -0.52 -8.33 -11.75
C MET A 145 -1.75 -8.08 -10.87
N GLY A 146 -1.55 -7.87 -9.57
CA GLY A 146 -2.62 -7.57 -8.63
C GLY A 146 -3.38 -6.30 -9.01
N MET A 147 -2.70 -5.22 -9.41
CA MET A 147 -3.36 -3.99 -9.86
C MET A 147 -4.24 -4.22 -11.08
N ALA A 148 -3.79 -5.05 -12.05
CA ALA A 148 -4.61 -5.41 -13.21
C ALA A 148 -5.86 -6.20 -12.81
N VAL A 149 -5.72 -7.21 -11.93
CA VAL A 149 -6.85 -8.00 -11.42
C VAL A 149 -7.82 -7.13 -10.61
N PHE A 150 -7.31 -6.28 -9.73
CA PHE A 150 -8.15 -5.35 -8.98
C PHE A 150 -8.89 -4.38 -9.88
N SER A 151 -8.24 -3.88 -10.93
CA SER A 151 -8.87 -2.99 -11.90
C SER A 151 -10.01 -3.67 -12.67
N LEU A 152 -9.86 -4.96 -13.01
CA LEU A 152 -10.94 -5.75 -13.62
C LEU A 152 -12.14 -5.90 -12.67
N ILE A 153 -11.87 -6.21 -11.40
CA ILE A 153 -12.92 -6.35 -10.38
C ILE A 153 -13.66 -5.02 -10.18
N LEU A 154 -12.91 -3.90 -10.04
CA LEU A 154 -13.50 -2.57 -9.85
C LEU A 154 -14.29 -2.11 -11.07
N ALA A 155 -13.81 -2.41 -12.29
CA ALA A 155 -14.57 -2.14 -13.50
C ALA A 155 -15.88 -2.93 -13.55
N GLY A 156 -15.85 -4.19 -13.11
CA GLY A 156 -17.08 -5.00 -12.99
C GLY A 156 -18.06 -4.45 -11.95
N ILE A 157 -17.57 -4.05 -10.78
CA ILE A 157 -18.41 -3.42 -9.72
C ILE A 157 -19.02 -2.11 -10.24
N GLY A 158 -18.22 -1.27 -10.90
CA GLY A 158 -18.69 0.02 -11.40
C GLY A 158 -19.74 -0.08 -12.49
N MET A 159 -19.86 -1.21 -13.18
CA MET A 159 -20.94 -1.46 -14.14
C MET A 159 -22.28 -1.82 -13.46
N LEU A 160 -22.25 -2.05 -12.14
CA LEU A 160 -23.44 -2.36 -11.34
C LEU A 160 -23.95 -1.15 -10.55
N LEU A 161 -23.17 -0.05 -10.54
CA LEU A 161 -23.51 1.22 -9.90
C LEU A 161 -24.20 2.16 -10.88
#